data_c08cb590d28d774fad9cf327a213727e
#
_entry.id   c08cb590d28d774fad9cf327a213727e
#
_cell.length_a   1.000
_cell.length_b   1.000
_cell.length_c   1.000
_cell.angle_alpha   90.00
_cell.angle_beta   90.00
_cell.angle_gamma   90.00
#
_symmetry.space_group_name_H-M   'P 1'
#
loop_
_entity.id
_entity.type
_entity.pdbx_description
1 polymer ?
#
loop_
_entity_poly.entity_id
_entity_poly.type
_entity_poly.pdbx_seq_one_letter_code
_entity_poly.pdbx_strand_id
1 'polypeptide(L)' 'IGLLFIDGGHSHEAAMCDYNSWKDKISSGGLLVIHDVFPNPEDGGRPPFEIYSTAQKSLDFVDLGIYETLGILKRI' A
#
# COMPACT_ATOMS: atom_id res chain seq x y z
N ILE A 1 -6.18 0.64 14.29
CA ILE A 1 -4.90 -0.01 13.98
C ILE A 1 -3.85 1.06 13.69
N GLY A 2 -2.68 0.94 14.31
CA GLY A 2 -1.57 1.86 14.05
C GLY A 2 -0.67 1.46 12.88
N LEU A 3 -0.80 0.23 12.38
CA LEU A 3 0.02 -0.27 11.29
C LEU A 3 -0.76 -1.34 10.53
N LEU A 4 -0.82 -1.20 9.22
CA LEU A 4 -1.33 -2.23 8.33
C LEU A 4 -0.22 -2.62 7.36
N PHE A 5 0.09 -3.91 7.31
CA PHE A 5 1.08 -4.45 6.38
C PHE A 5 0.37 -5.29 5.32
N ILE A 6 0.61 -4.99 4.05
CA ILE A 6 0.07 -5.75 2.92
C ILE A 6 1.22 -6.46 2.22
N ASP A 7 1.17 -7.80 2.23
CA ASP A 7 2.15 -8.62 1.52
C ASP A 7 1.81 -8.66 0.04
N GLY A 8 2.82 -8.41 -0.79
CA GLY A 8 2.65 -8.32 -2.24
C GLY A 8 2.56 -9.65 -2.98
N GLY A 9 2.55 -10.78 -2.28
CA GLY A 9 2.50 -12.08 -2.91
C GLY A 9 1.11 -12.52 -3.41
N HIS A 10 0.11 -11.66 -3.32
CA HIS A 10 -1.27 -11.98 -3.66
C HIS A 10 -1.65 -11.51 -5.06
N SER A 11 -2.78 -12.03 -5.57
CA SER A 11 -3.38 -11.53 -6.79
C SER A 11 -3.86 -10.09 -6.60
N HIS A 12 -4.10 -9.39 -7.72
CA HIS A 12 -4.60 -8.02 -7.67
C HIS A 12 -5.92 -7.93 -6.88
N GLU A 13 -6.83 -8.87 -7.12
CA GLU A 13 -8.13 -8.87 -6.46
C GLU A 13 -8.01 -9.07 -4.94
N ALA A 14 -7.17 -10.02 -4.51
CA ALA A 14 -6.96 -10.27 -3.09
C ALA A 14 -6.31 -9.07 -2.42
N ALA A 15 -5.31 -8.47 -3.06
CA ALA A 15 -4.61 -7.32 -2.52
C ALA A 15 -5.53 -6.11 -2.39
N MET A 16 -6.33 -5.84 -3.41
CA MET A 16 -7.29 -4.72 -3.37
C MET A 16 -8.39 -4.95 -2.35
N CYS A 17 -8.83 -6.21 -2.19
CA CYS A 17 -9.82 -6.55 -1.17
C CYS A 17 -9.27 -6.27 0.24
N ASP A 18 -8.03 -6.67 0.50
CA ASP A 18 -7.38 -6.40 1.79
C ASP A 18 -7.25 -4.91 2.03
N TYR A 19 -6.79 -4.16 1.03
CA TYR A 19 -6.65 -2.72 1.15
C TYR A 19 -8.00 -2.06 1.46
N ASN A 20 -9.03 -2.38 0.69
CA ASN A 20 -10.35 -1.77 0.88
C ASN A 20 -11.00 -2.15 2.21
N SER A 21 -10.74 -3.37 2.69
CA SER A 21 -11.32 -3.84 3.94
C SER A 21 -10.68 -3.19 5.17
N TRP A 22 -9.39 -2.86 5.09
CA TRP A 22 -8.64 -2.44 6.27
C TRP A 22 -8.21 -0.99 6.29
N LYS A 23 -8.23 -0.30 5.13
CA LYS A 23 -7.73 1.08 5.05
C LYS A 23 -8.41 2.04 6.04
N ASP A 24 -9.70 1.88 6.22
CA ASP A 24 -10.47 2.76 7.11
C ASP A 24 -10.25 2.45 8.58
N LYS A 25 -9.60 1.33 8.89
CA LYS A 25 -9.30 0.93 10.26
C LYS A 25 -7.94 1.40 10.72
N ILE A 26 -7.16 2.01 9.83
CA ILE A 26 -5.88 2.60 10.20
C ILE A 26 -6.15 3.92 10.91
N SER A 27 -5.63 4.05 12.13
CA SER A 27 -5.78 5.27 12.92
C SER A 27 -5.06 6.44 12.26
N SER A 28 -5.56 7.65 12.48
CA SER A 28 -4.87 8.85 12.04
C SER A 28 -3.42 8.84 12.55
N GLY A 29 -2.48 9.06 11.64
CA GLY A 29 -1.06 8.96 11.97
C GLY A 29 -0.50 7.54 11.88
N GLY A 30 -1.33 6.52 11.68
CA GLY A 30 -0.87 5.15 11.47
C GLY A 30 -0.24 4.95 10.10
N LEU A 31 0.44 3.81 9.92
CA LEU A 31 1.19 3.53 8.70
C LEU A 31 0.53 2.43 7.88
N LEU A 32 0.53 2.61 6.57
CA LEU A 32 0.23 1.57 5.59
C LEU A 32 1.56 1.18 4.93
N VAL A 33 1.96 -0.07 5.09
CA VAL A 33 3.20 -0.59 4.51
C VAL A 33 2.85 -1.67 3.51
N ILE A 34 3.31 -1.51 2.28
CA ILE A 34 3.03 -2.44 1.18
C ILE A 34 4.35 -3.03 0.70
N HIS A 35 4.46 -4.36 0.76
CA HIS A 35 5.67 -5.08 0.35
C HIS A 35 5.63 -5.37 -1.16
N ASP A 36 6.81 -5.48 -1.77
CA ASP A 36 6.98 -5.80 -3.19
C ASP A 36 6.39 -4.74 -4.13
N VAL A 37 6.52 -3.47 -3.76
CA VAL A 37 6.19 -2.35 -4.63
C VAL A 37 7.38 -2.10 -5.55
N PHE A 38 7.27 -2.51 -6.81
CA PHE A 38 8.31 -2.31 -7.81
C PHE A 38 7.88 -1.16 -8.74
N PRO A 39 8.63 -0.04 -8.75
CA PRO A 39 8.28 1.09 -9.61
C PRO A 39 8.30 0.76 -11.08
N ASN A 40 9.24 -0.10 -11.52
CA ASN A 40 9.34 -0.50 -12.91
C ASN A 40 8.40 -1.65 -13.22
N PRO A 41 7.55 -1.54 -14.27
CA PRO A 41 6.68 -2.65 -14.67
C PRO A 41 7.44 -3.93 -14.99
N GLU A 42 8.67 -3.80 -15.47
CA GLU A 42 9.51 -4.93 -15.85
C GLU A 42 9.91 -5.80 -14.66
N ASP A 43 9.95 -5.22 -13.47
CA ASP A 43 10.33 -5.94 -12.26
C ASP A 43 9.16 -6.72 -11.65
N GLY A 44 7.97 -6.60 -12.19
CA GLY A 44 6.77 -7.24 -11.65
C GLY A 44 6.14 -6.45 -10.52
N GLY A 45 5.44 -7.13 -9.61
CA GLY A 45 4.85 -6.50 -8.43
C GLY A 45 3.71 -5.53 -8.73
N ARG A 46 2.98 -5.75 -9.83
CA ARG A 46 1.94 -4.81 -10.24
C ARG A 46 0.78 -4.67 -9.26
N PRO A 47 0.24 -5.75 -8.68
CA PRO A 47 -0.83 -5.59 -7.70
C PRO A 47 -0.43 -4.70 -6.50
N PRO A 48 0.72 -4.93 -5.84
CA PRO A 48 1.16 -4.03 -4.77
C PRO A 48 1.40 -2.60 -5.25
N PHE A 49 1.97 -2.44 -6.42
CA PHE A 49 2.21 -1.12 -6.99
C PHE A 49 0.89 -0.37 -7.22
N GLU A 50 -0.13 -1.07 -7.72
CA GLU A 50 -1.43 -0.47 -7.96
C GLU A 50 -2.11 -0.03 -6.66
N ILE A 51 -1.98 -0.82 -5.59
CA ILE A 51 -2.48 -0.43 -4.27
C ILE A 51 -1.76 0.82 -3.77
N TYR A 52 -0.44 0.82 -3.87
CA TYR A 52 0.37 1.96 -3.47
C TYR A 52 -0.04 3.22 -4.25
N SER A 53 -0.20 3.10 -5.56
CA SER A 53 -0.61 4.21 -6.42
C SER A 53 -2.01 4.71 -6.05
N THR A 54 -2.95 3.79 -5.78
CA THR A 54 -4.31 4.14 -5.37
C THR A 54 -4.30 4.89 -4.05
N ALA A 55 -3.56 4.40 -3.07
CA ALA A 55 -3.46 5.06 -1.77
C ALA A 55 -2.77 6.42 -1.89
N GLN A 56 -1.73 6.50 -2.72
CA GLN A 56 -1.01 7.75 -2.97
C GLN A 56 -1.92 8.84 -3.53
N LYS A 57 -2.85 8.46 -4.40
CA LYS A 57 -3.78 9.40 -5.01
C LYS A 57 -4.97 9.73 -4.13
N SER A 58 -5.22 8.93 -3.10
CA SER A 58 -6.32 9.19 -2.18
C SER A 58 -5.96 10.37 -1.26
N LEU A 59 -6.99 11.02 -0.73
CA LEU A 59 -6.78 12.13 0.21
C LEU A 59 -6.62 11.63 1.65
N ASP A 60 -6.59 10.31 1.83
CA ASP A 60 -6.53 9.69 3.16
C ASP A 60 -5.11 9.41 3.61
N PHE A 61 -4.14 9.42 2.70
CA PHE A 61 -2.77 9.04 3.00
C PHE A 61 -1.77 10.05 2.48
N VAL A 62 -0.67 10.21 3.22
CA VAL A 62 0.50 10.95 2.78
C VAL A 62 1.57 9.93 2.38
N ASP A 63 2.10 10.07 1.18
CA ASP A 63 3.15 9.18 0.66
C ASP A 63 4.48 9.51 1.33
N LEU A 64 5.06 8.52 2.02
CA LEU A 64 6.38 8.65 2.64
C LEU A 64 7.50 8.08 1.77
N GLY A 65 7.15 7.47 0.63
CA GLY A 65 8.12 6.98 -0.33
C GLY A 65 8.23 5.46 -0.37
N ILE A 66 9.11 5.00 -1.26
CA ILE A 66 9.40 3.57 -1.41
C ILE A 66 10.83 3.36 -0.96
N TYR A 67 11.02 2.46 0.01
CA TYR A 67 12.33 2.11 0.54
C TYR A 67 12.64 0.68 0.11
N GLU A 68 13.58 0.52 -0.83
CA GLU A 68 13.81 -0.74 -1.55
C GLU A 68 12.53 -1.15 -2.28
N THR A 69 11.76 -2.10 -1.75
CA THR A 69 10.48 -2.51 -2.33
C THR A 69 9.31 -2.30 -1.37
N LEU A 70 9.53 -1.56 -0.28
CA LEU A 70 8.49 -1.24 0.69
C LEU A 70 7.91 0.13 0.41
N GLY A 71 6.65 0.18 0.02
CA GLY A 71 5.91 1.43 -0.09
C GLY A 71 5.30 1.79 1.26
N ILE A 72 5.54 3.01 1.73
CA ILE A 72 5.10 3.45 3.05
C ILE A 72 4.26 4.71 2.91
N LEU A 73 3.06 4.67 3.48
CA LEU A 73 2.15 5.81 3.50
C LEU A 73 1.64 6.00 4.93
N LYS A 74 1.34 7.25 5.26
CA LYS A 74 0.84 7.61 6.58
C LYS A 74 -0.61 8.05 6.48
N ARG A 75 -1.45 7.52 7.34
CA ARG A 75 -2.87 7.93 7.41
C ARG A 75 -2.97 9.36 7.94
N ILE A 76 -3.74 10.17 7.24
CA ILE A 76 -4.01 11.56 7.64
C ILE A 76 -4.97 11.62 8.83
#